data_9e637a3d70b32fc159be7a0e118ad627
#
_entry.id   9e637a3d70b32fc159be7a0e118ad627
#
_cell.length_a   1.000
_cell.length_b   1.000
_cell.length_c   1.000
_cell.angle_alpha   90.00
_cell.angle_beta   90.00
_cell.angle_gamma   90.00
#
_symmetry.space_group_name_H-M   'P 1'
#
loop_
_entity.id
_entity.type
_entity.pdbx_description
1 polymer ?
#
loop_
_entity_poly.entity_id
_entity_poly.type
_entity_poly.pdbx_seq_one_letter_code
_entity_poly.pdbx_strand_id
1 'polypeptide(L)'
;MRLLVIFLAVYAFAIGPLKKVTYNYYISKIAFNKELLIAGLENGEIVFKDFKTLKTLYKFSLPKIHDFMGDLVAMPIYSLDISPNKKNLLILAEGEEASRILFLMDLNTKKLTKIFTTKDTLMKARFIDNNHILFGLLSDELILYDLKNRKQIYRKQVGNYSFSTFALNNTKTKVAIGDESGAIKIVDTKNGKILNKIIAYNKDKTLTLDYQKNLIINGSSDKKIGIYTENGNEKVTIKAKFLPYAAALSPKLDTFAIQYDEQNNIKVFSIYKKPLYTLKGHTMALNGMKYLDKNQIISFSPAEIIIWKIKE
;
A
#
# COMPACT_ATOMS: atom_id res chain seq x y z
N MET A 1 3.67 18.54 53.62
CA MET A 1 4.50 17.84 52.64
C MET A 1 3.79 17.93 51.27
N ARG A 2 4.19 18.88 50.41
CA ARG A 2 3.57 19.03 49.07
C ARG A 2 4.22 18.04 48.10
N LEU A 3 3.48 17.10 47.59
CA LEU A 3 3.93 16.14 46.58
C LEU A 3 4.09 16.92 45.25
N LEU A 4 5.33 17.11 44.80
CA LEU A 4 5.65 17.70 43.51
C LEU A 4 5.45 16.60 42.43
N VAL A 5 4.30 16.61 41.74
CA VAL A 5 4.08 15.70 40.59
C VAL A 5 4.80 16.31 39.38
N ILE A 6 6.00 15.79 39.08
CA ILE A 6 6.74 16.15 37.86
C ILE A 6 6.07 15.42 36.68
N PHE A 7 5.32 16.16 35.88
CA PHE A 7 4.86 15.70 34.56
C PHE A 7 6.07 15.66 33.59
N LEU A 8 6.69 14.53 33.44
CA LEU A 8 7.64 14.30 32.36
C LEU A 8 6.86 14.27 31.03
N ALA A 9 6.78 15.42 30.36
CA ALA A 9 6.25 15.49 28.98
C ALA A 9 7.24 14.74 28.07
N VAL A 10 6.86 13.55 27.62
CA VAL A 10 7.63 12.80 26.62
C VAL A 10 7.40 13.47 25.26
N TYR A 11 8.32 14.36 24.88
CA TYR A 11 8.33 14.97 23.56
C TYR A 11 8.79 13.94 22.52
N ALA A 12 7.93 13.60 21.57
CA ALA A 12 8.35 12.85 20.39
C ALA A 12 9.25 13.76 19.53
N PHE A 13 10.47 13.32 19.22
CA PHE A 13 11.39 14.09 18.40
C PHE A 13 10.84 14.30 17.00
N ALA A 14 10.88 15.55 16.51
CA ALA A 14 10.52 15.87 15.13
C ALA A 14 11.68 15.50 14.21
N ILE A 15 11.38 14.78 13.14
CA ILE A 15 12.34 14.33 12.12
C ILE A 15 11.88 14.87 10.76
N GLY A 16 12.79 15.53 10.05
CA GLY A 16 12.63 15.95 8.67
C GLY A 16 12.96 14.83 7.67
N PRO A 17 12.67 15.04 6.37
CA PRO A 17 13.01 14.11 5.31
C PRO A 17 14.51 13.82 5.22
N LEU A 18 14.90 12.54 5.11
CA LEU A 18 16.25 12.16 4.68
C LEU A 18 16.43 12.45 3.19
N LYS A 19 15.42 12.09 2.38
CA LYS A 19 15.34 12.36 0.95
C LYS A 19 13.90 12.64 0.57
N LYS A 20 13.71 13.56 -0.38
CA LYS A 20 12.40 13.92 -0.91
C LYS A 20 12.48 14.07 -2.43
N VAL A 21 11.48 13.61 -3.12
CA VAL A 21 11.29 13.83 -4.55
C VAL A 21 9.85 14.25 -4.82
N THR A 22 9.69 15.26 -5.65
CA THR A 22 8.42 15.80 -6.15
C THR A 22 8.27 15.51 -7.63
N TYR A 23 7.05 15.60 -8.14
CA TYR A 23 6.71 15.40 -9.54
C TYR A 23 5.78 16.53 -10.01
N ASN A 24 5.73 16.76 -11.33
CA ASN A 24 4.84 17.78 -11.91
C ASN A 24 3.36 17.32 -11.95
N TYR A 25 3.13 16.03 -11.84
CA TYR A 25 1.80 15.41 -11.83
C TYR A 25 1.64 14.56 -10.59
N TYR A 26 0.41 14.36 -10.14
CA TYR A 26 0.13 13.59 -8.92
C TYR A 26 0.55 12.13 -9.05
N ILE A 27 1.13 11.63 -7.97
CA ILE A 27 1.55 10.24 -7.86
C ILE A 27 0.33 9.38 -7.54
N SER A 28 -0.04 8.49 -8.45
CA SER A 28 -1.12 7.53 -8.25
C SER A 28 -0.66 6.34 -7.42
N LYS A 29 0.43 5.71 -7.83
CA LYS A 29 0.99 4.48 -7.22
C LYS A 29 2.50 4.49 -7.27
N ILE A 30 3.11 3.74 -6.34
CA ILE A 30 4.55 3.46 -6.38
C ILE A 30 4.82 1.95 -6.29
N ALA A 31 5.94 1.54 -6.88
CA ALA A 31 6.58 0.26 -6.64
C ALA A 31 8.07 0.49 -6.41
N PHE A 32 8.70 -0.30 -5.56
CA PHE A 32 10.12 -0.14 -5.28
C PHE A 32 10.78 -1.44 -4.85
N ASN A 33 12.09 -1.49 -5.03
CA ASN A 33 12.99 -2.47 -4.44
C ASN A 33 14.29 -1.73 -3.99
N LYS A 34 15.36 -2.46 -3.70
CA LYS A 34 16.64 -1.85 -3.26
C LYS A 34 17.37 -1.07 -4.36
N GLU A 35 16.97 -1.21 -5.62
CA GLU A 35 17.64 -0.65 -6.80
C GLU A 35 16.77 0.41 -7.49
N LEU A 36 15.47 0.17 -7.56
CA LEU A 36 14.51 0.98 -8.31
C LEU A 36 13.42 1.56 -7.42
N LEU A 37 13.06 2.82 -7.67
CA LEU A 37 11.83 3.45 -7.25
C LEU A 37 11.04 3.81 -8.50
N ILE A 38 9.83 3.31 -8.63
CA ILE A 38 8.95 3.49 -9.78
C ILE A 38 7.70 4.23 -9.31
N ALA A 39 7.39 5.36 -9.94
CA ALA A 39 6.19 6.14 -9.68
C ALA A 39 5.31 6.15 -10.92
N GLY A 40 4.05 5.78 -10.76
CA GLY A 40 3.00 5.99 -11.75
C GLY A 40 2.26 7.28 -11.46
N LEU A 41 2.12 8.13 -12.47
CA LEU A 41 1.55 9.46 -12.36
C LEU A 41 0.16 9.52 -12.98
N GLU A 42 -0.65 10.50 -12.59
CA GLU A 42 -2.02 10.69 -13.09
C GLU A 42 -2.11 10.97 -14.60
N ASN A 43 -1.02 11.51 -15.20
CA ASN A 43 -0.91 11.74 -16.64
C ASN A 43 -0.54 10.48 -17.44
N GLY A 44 -0.52 9.28 -16.80
CA GLY A 44 -0.15 8.01 -17.43
C GLY A 44 1.36 7.80 -17.58
N GLU A 45 2.20 8.74 -17.12
CA GLU A 45 3.65 8.58 -17.13
C GLU A 45 4.10 7.65 -15.99
N ILE A 46 5.05 6.79 -16.27
CA ILE A 46 5.74 5.93 -15.29
C ILE A 46 7.20 6.37 -15.25
N VAL A 47 7.64 6.84 -14.07
CA VAL A 47 8.99 7.38 -13.86
C VAL A 47 9.81 6.38 -13.08
N PHE A 48 10.93 5.97 -13.63
CA PHE A 48 11.90 5.07 -13.02
C PHE A 48 13.07 5.88 -12.45
N LYS A 49 13.37 5.67 -11.19
CA LYS A 49 14.47 6.31 -10.48
C LYS A 49 15.38 5.29 -9.84
N ASP A 50 16.66 5.61 -9.77
CA ASP A 50 17.58 4.90 -8.90
C ASP A 50 17.15 5.08 -7.44
N PHE A 51 16.99 4.00 -6.71
CA PHE A 51 16.45 4.04 -5.35
C PHE A 51 17.36 4.77 -4.36
N LYS A 52 18.68 4.70 -4.55
CA LYS A 52 19.65 5.28 -3.62
C LYS A 52 19.81 6.79 -3.86
N THR A 53 19.91 7.21 -5.10
CA THR A 53 20.20 8.60 -5.48
C THR A 53 18.95 9.42 -5.80
N LEU A 54 17.81 8.78 -6.06
CA LEU A 54 16.55 9.34 -6.57
C LEU A 54 16.69 10.04 -7.93
N LYS A 55 17.81 9.84 -8.65
CA LYS A 55 17.99 10.32 -10.03
C LYS A 55 17.06 9.56 -10.96
N THR A 56 16.44 10.28 -11.89
CA THR A 56 15.62 9.66 -12.93
C THR A 56 16.51 8.87 -13.89
N LEU A 57 16.17 7.61 -14.09
CA LEU A 57 16.84 6.69 -15.01
C LEU A 57 16.12 6.62 -16.35
N TYR A 58 14.76 6.59 -16.29
CA TYR A 58 13.93 6.37 -17.46
C TYR A 58 12.51 6.87 -17.20
N LYS A 59 11.81 7.26 -18.26
CA LYS A 59 10.38 7.59 -18.27
C LYS A 59 9.68 6.83 -19.37
N PHE A 60 8.47 6.43 -19.11
CA PHE A 60 7.62 5.71 -20.06
C PHE A 60 6.18 6.22 -19.92
N SER A 61 5.52 6.49 -21.03
CA SER A 61 4.12 6.87 -21.05
C SER A 61 3.24 5.68 -21.49
N LEU A 62 2.23 5.36 -20.72
CA LEU A 62 1.20 4.42 -21.15
C LEU A 62 0.46 4.99 -22.37
N PRO A 63 -0.14 4.15 -23.22
CA PRO A 63 -1.05 4.61 -24.27
C PRO A 63 -2.18 5.44 -23.65
N LYS A 64 -2.69 6.40 -24.42
CA LYS A 64 -3.94 7.08 -24.07
C LYS A 64 -5.13 6.22 -24.42
N ILE A 65 -6.27 6.47 -23.79
CA ILE A 65 -7.55 5.79 -24.00
C ILE A 65 -8.62 6.84 -24.33
N HIS A 66 -9.69 6.44 -25.00
CA HIS A 66 -10.87 7.27 -25.12
C HIS A 66 -11.73 7.07 -23.85
N ASP A 67 -12.16 8.19 -23.27
CA ASP A 67 -13.17 8.16 -22.21
C ASP A 67 -14.57 7.97 -22.82
N PHE A 68 -15.60 8.00 -21.98
CA PHE A 68 -16.99 7.80 -22.45
C PHE A 68 -17.54 8.99 -23.27
N MET A 69 -16.86 10.16 -23.24
CA MET A 69 -17.17 11.34 -24.06
C MET A 69 -16.46 11.28 -25.42
N GLY A 70 -15.52 10.34 -25.60
CA GLY A 70 -14.70 10.22 -26.79
C GLY A 70 -13.39 11.02 -26.72
N ASP A 71 -13.09 11.68 -25.61
CA ASP A 71 -11.87 12.45 -25.42
C ASP A 71 -10.67 11.54 -25.14
N LEU A 72 -9.52 11.89 -25.71
CA LEU A 72 -8.27 11.14 -25.55
C LEU A 72 -7.59 11.51 -24.22
N VAL A 73 -7.73 10.67 -23.21
CA VAL A 73 -7.26 10.90 -21.83
C VAL A 73 -6.10 9.99 -21.42
N ALA A 74 -5.39 10.38 -20.38
CA ALA A 74 -4.36 9.54 -19.76
C ALA A 74 -4.99 8.30 -19.12
N MET A 75 -4.27 7.18 -19.17
CA MET A 75 -4.71 5.91 -18.57
C MET A 75 -4.47 5.92 -17.05
N PRO A 76 -5.52 5.89 -16.20
CA PRO A 76 -5.36 5.83 -14.74
C PRO A 76 -4.67 4.53 -14.30
N ILE A 77 -3.72 4.65 -13.35
CA ILE A 77 -2.95 3.52 -12.84
C ILE A 77 -3.51 3.07 -11.48
N TYR A 78 -4.02 1.84 -11.40
CA TYR A 78 -4.61 1.25 -10.19
C TYR A 78 -3.61 0.52 -9.32
N SER A 79 -2.58 -0.10 -9.92
CA SER A 79 -1.58 -0.84 -9.17
C SER A 79 -0.26 -0.94 -9.92
N LEU A 80 0.84 -0.88 -9.18
CA LEU A 80 2.19 -1.18 -9.64
C LEU A 80 2.80 -2.19 -8.70
N ASP A 81 3.53 -3.19 -9.23
CA ASP A 81 4.31 -4.13 -8.43
C ASP A 81 5.50 -4.68 -9.21
N ILE A 82 6.61 -4.93 -8.54
CA ILE A 82 7.81 -5.52 -9.15
C ILE A 82 7.83 -7.01 -8.83
N SER A 83 8.06 -7.84 -9.86
CA SER A 83 8.16 -9.30 -9.68
C SER A 83 9.29 -9.67 -8.70
N PRO A 84 9.18 -10.78 -7.95
CA PRO A 84 10.21 -11.21 -7.00
C PRO A 84 11.60 -11.36 -7.62
N ASN A 85 11.69 -11.81 -8.88
CA ASN A 85 12.96 -11.92 -9.64
C ASN A 85 13.45 -10.57 -10.20
N LYS A 86 12.74 -9.45 -9.93
CA LYS A 86 13.03 -8.08 -10.37
C LYS A 86 13.08 -7.88 -11.91
N LYS A 87 12.53 -8.80 -12.69
CA LYS A 87 12.56 -8.73 -14.16
C LYS A 87 11.37 -8.01 -14.76
N ASN A 88 10.23 -8.00 -14.06
CA ASN A 88 8.98 -7.46 -14.59
C ASN A 88 8.36 -6.41 -13.65
N LEU A 89 7.79 -5.38 -14.25
CA LEU A 89 6.86 -4.47 -13.60
C LEU A 89 5.43 -4.85 -14.03
N LEU A 90 4.59 -5.14 -13.05
CA LEU A 90 3.15 -5.26 -13.22
C LEU A 90 2.53 -3.87 -13.20
N ILE A 91 1.65 -3.60 -14.16
CA ILE A 91 0.88 -2.37 -14.27
C ILE A 91 -0.58 -2.75 -14.48
N LEU A 92 -1.43 -2.45 -13.50
CA LEU A 92 -2.87 -2.52 -13.64
C LEU A 92 -3.38 -1.10 -13.92
N ALA A 93 -4.01 -0.90 -15.07
CA ALA A 93 -4.49 0.39 -15.50
C ALA A 93 -5.94 0.33 -15.98
N GLU A 94 -6.58 1.49 -16.10
CA GLU A 94 -7.88 1.62 -16.72
C GLU A 94 -7.77 1.51 -18.25
N GLY A 95 -8.72 0.85 -18.87
CA GLY A 95 -8.89 0.80 -20.31
C GLY A 95 -10.18 1.53 -20.71
N GLU A 96 -10.49 1.53 -21.99
CA GLU A 96 -11.72 2.09 -22.52
C GLU A 96 -12.96 1.45 -21.89
N GLU A 97 -14.06 2.18 -21.84
CA GLU A 97 -15.35 1.75 -21.25
C GLU A 97 -15.20 1.22 -19.81
N ALA A 98 -14.39 1.89 -19.00
CA ALA A 98 -14.10 1.52 -17.61
C ALA A 98 -13.55 0.08 -17.42
N SER A 99 -13.03 -0.54 -18.48
CA SER A 99 -12.35 -1.84 -18.39
C SER A 99 -11.07 -1.76 -17.58
N ARG A 100 -10.45 -2.88 -17.29
CA ARG A 100 -9.13 -2.96 -16.68
C ARG A 100 -8.18 -3.68 -17.62
N ILE A 101 -6.97 -3.15 -17.74
CA ILE A 101 -5.90 -3.73 -18.55
C ILE A 101 -4.75 -4.11 -17.63
N LEU A 102 -4.31 -5.35 -17.76
CA LEU A 102 -3.06 -5.80 -17.17
C LEU A 102 -1.95 -5.72 -18.19
N PHE A 103 -0.91 -4.95 -17.86
CA PHE A 103 0.35 -4.95 -18.58
C PHE A 103 1.48 -5.55 -17.75
N LEU A 104 2.44 -6.15 -18.43
CA LEU A 104 3.77 -6.44 -17.92
C LEU A 104 4.81 -5.68 -18.74
N MET A 105 5.72 -5.00 -18.04
CA MET A 105 6.89 -4.39 -18.65
C MET A 105 8.14 -5.16 -18.24
N ASP A 106 8.90 -5.66 -19.19
CA ASP A 106 10.24 -6.20 -18.94
C ASP A 106 11.16 -5.05 -18.51
N LEU A 107 11.73 -5.15 -17.31
CA LEU A 107 12.55 -4.08 -16.72
C LEU A 107 13.93 -3.91 -17.37
N ASN A 108 14.40 -4.91 -18.13
CA ASN A 108 15.66 -4.82 -18.87
C ASN A 108 15.44 -4.19 -20.24
N THR A 109 14.53 -4.75 -21.03
CA THR A 109 14.27 -4.31 -22.42
C THR A 109 13.31 -3.13 -22.52
N LYS A 110 12.58 -2.79 -21.43
CA LYS A 110 11.51 -1.79 -21.39
C LYS A 110 10.31 -2.12 -22.28
N LYS A 111 10.23 -3.34 -22.79
CA LYS A 111 9.10 -3.79 -23.61
C LYS A 111 7.84 -3.92 -22.76
N LEU A 112 6.79 -3.19 -23.16
CA LEU A 112 5.46 -3.30 -22.57
C LEU A 112 4.66 -4.38 -23.32
N THR A 113 4.03 -5.29 -22.59
CA THR A 113 3.17 -6.34 -23.13
C THR A 113 1.82 -6.30 -22.46
N LYS A 114 0.75 -6.16 -23.21
CA LYS A 114 -0.62 -6.32 -22.73
C LYS A 114 -0.92 -7.80 -22.52
N ILE A 115 -1.32 -8.17 -21.32
CA ILE A 115 -1.62 -9.56 -20.94
C ILE A 115 -3.09 -9.87 -21.22
N PHE A 116 -4.00 -9.02 -20.71
CA PHE A 116 -5.44 -9.10 -20.98
C PHE A 116 -6.14 -7.76 -20.75
N THR A 117 -7.38 -7.69 -21.24
CA THR A 117 -8.36 -6.66 -20.90
C THR A 117 -9.59 -7.36 -20.31
N THR A 118 -10.22 -6.79 -19.28
CA THR A 118 -11.41 -7.34 -18.61
C THR A 118 -12.37 -6.25 -18.19
N LYS A 119 -13.65 -6.57 -18.10
CA LYS A 119 -14.69 -5.72 -17.47
C LYS A 119 -14.79 -5.94 -15.96
N ASP A 120 -14.06 -6.92 -15.40
CA ASP A 120 -13.92 -7.06 -13.94
C ASP A 120 -13.29 -5.80 -13.34
N THR A 121 -13.90 -5.29 -12.28
CA THR A 121 -13.44 -4.09 -11.58
C THR A 121 -12.25 -4.40 -10.67
N LEU A 122 -11.10 -4.74 -11.27
CA LEU A 122 -9.86 -5.00 -10.57
C LEU A 122 -9.35 -3.70 -9.92
N MET A 123 -9.14 -3.72 -8.59
CA MET A 123 -8.73 -2.53 -7.82
C MET A 123 -7.27 -2.59 -7.39
N LYS A 124 -6.73 -3.78 -7.17
CA LYS A 124 -5.36 -3.98 -6.71
C LYS A 124 -4.79 -5.28 -7.26
N ALA A 125 -3.52 -5.26 -7.63
CA ALA A 125 -2.81 -6.42 -8.14
C ALA A 125 -1.42 -6.53 -7.50
N ARG A 126 -1.00 -7.75 -7.10
CA ARG A 126 0.32 -8.02 -6.54
C ARG A 126 0.84 -9.37 -7.03
N PHE A 127 2.12 -9.44 -7.32
CA PHE A 127 2.79 -10.72 -7.52
C PHE A 127 2.78 -11.57 -6.25
N ILE A 128 2.32 -12.81 -6.34
CA ILE A 128 2.54 -13.84 -5.32
C ILE A 128 3.95 -14.42 -5.50
N ASP A 129 4.26 -14.82 -6.72
CA ASP A 129 5.58 -15.22 -7.18
C ASP A 129 5.84 -14.69 -8.60
N ASN A 130 6.82 -15.23 -9.35
CA ASN A 130 7.13 -14.73 -10.69
C ASN A 130 6.06 -15.03 -11.74
N ASN A 131 5.17 -15.99 -11.47
CA ASN A 131 4.17 -16.50 -12.42
C ASN A 131 2.74 -16.27 -11.97
N HIS A 132 2.51 -15.89 -10.71
CA HIS A 132 1.17 -15.75 -10.17
C HIS A 132 0.89 -14.33 -9.67
N ILE A 133 -0.28 -13.81 -10.03
CA ILE A 133 -0.75 -12.50 -9.58
C ILE A 133 -2.06 -12.69 -8.82
N LEU A 134 -2.14 -12.04 -7.65
CA LEU A 134 -3.38 -11.91 -6.88
C LEU A 134 -4.02 -10.57 -7.17
N PHE A 135 -5.32 -10.60 -7.51
CA PHE A 135 -6.15 -9.43 -7.70
C PHE A 135 -7.19 -9.33 -6.60
N GLY A 136 -7.46 -8.10 -6.15
CA GLY A 136 -8.63 -7.74 -5.37
C GLY A 136 -9.60 -6.93 -6.23
N LEU A 137 -10.88 -7.30 -6.21
CA LEU A 137 -11.95 -6.71 -7.00
C LEU A 137 -12.84 -5.82 -6.11
N LEU A 138 -13.46 -4.82 -6.71
CA LEU A 138 -14.41 -3.93 -6.01
C LEU A 138 -15.56 -4.71 -5.34
N SER A 139 -15.98 -5.84 -5.93
CA SER A 139 -16.98 -6.77 -5.40
C SER A 139 -16.54 -7.58 -4.17
N ASP A 140 -15.37 -7.29 -3.59
CA ASP A 140 -14.74 -8.04 -2.49
C ASP A 140 -14.46 -9.51 -2.84
N GLU A 141 -14.03 -9.73 -4.08
CA GLU A 141 -13.54 -11.01 -4.56
C GLU A 141 -12.01 -11.00 -4.68
N LEU A 142 -11.41 -12.18 -4.61
CA LEU A 142 -10.03 -12.45 -4.98
C LEU A 142 -9.96 -13.32 -6.23
N ILE A 143 -9.04 -12.97 -7.13
CA ILE A 143 -8.66 -13.81 -8.27
C ILE A 143 -7.16 -14.10 -8.15
N LEU A 144 -6.79 -15.38 -8.21
CA LEU A 144 -5.41 -15.80 -8.48
C LEU A 144 -5.27 -16.14 -9.97
N TYR A 145 -4.31 -15.53 -10.62
CA TYR A 145 -4.08 -15.65 -12.07
C TYR A 145 -2.70 -16.21 -12.34
N ASP A 146 -2.61 -17.19 -13.23
CA ASP A 146 -1.37 -17.81 -13.75
C ASP A 146 -0.96 -17.10 -15.04
N LEU A 147 0.14 -16.36 -14.98
CA LEU A 147 0.71 -15.63 -16.13
C LEU A 147 1.24 -16.56 -17.23
N LYS A 148 1.82 -17.72 -16.85
CA LYS A 148 2.41 -18.65 -17.80
C LYS A 148 1.34 -19.32 -18.66
N ASN A 149 0.27 -19.79 -18.02
CA ASN A 149 -0.85 -20.45 -18.68
C ASN A 149 -1.96 -19.49 -19.10
N ARG A 150 -1.84 -18.18 -18.75
CA ARG A 150 -2.83 -17.12 -19.05
C ARG A 150 -4.24 -17.49 -18.63
N LYS A 151 -4.38 -18.06 -17.42
CA LYS A 151 -5.68 -18.50 -16.89
C LYS A 151 -5.89 -18.14 -15.44
N GLN A 152 -7.13 -17.98 -15.07
CA GLN A 152 -7.56 -17.86 -13.69
C GLN A 152 -7.44 -19.22 -13.00
N ILE A 153 -6.76 -19.26 -11.84
CA ILE A 153 -6.65 -20.47 -11.00
C ILE A 153 -7.89 -20.59 -10.12
N TYR A 154 -8.25 -19.48 -9.46
CA TYR A 154 -9.50 -19.39 -8.72
C TYR A 154 -10.07 -17.97 -8.73
N ARG A 155 -11.39 -17.88 -8.48
CA ARG A 155 -12.13 -16.68 -8.12
C ARG A 155 -12.93 -16.98 -6.86
N LYS A 156 -12.79 -16.16 -5.81
CA LYS A 156 -13.40 -16.40 -4.50
C LYS A 156 -14.02 -15.14 -3.96
N GLN A 157 -15.31 -15.21 -3.62
CA GLN A 157 -15.96 -14.18 -2.82
C GLN A 157 -15.42 -14.26 -1.40
N VAL A 158 -14.97 -13.15 -0.83
CA VAL A 158 -14.38 -13.10 0.53
C VAL A 158 -15.21 -12.26 1.50
N GLY A 159 -16.10 -11.44 1.00
CA GLY A 159 -17.03 -10.63 1.79
C GLY A 159 -18.16 -10.07 0.93
N ASN A 160 -19.05 -9.28 1.56
CA ASN A 160 -20.25 -8.73 0.94
C ASN A 160 -20.25 -7.20 0.94
N TYR A 161 -19.12 -6.56 1.27
CA TYR A 161 -18.94 -5.12 1.26
C TYR A 161 -17.95 -4.74 0.18
N SER A 162 -17.92 -3.46 -0.22
CA SER A 162 -16.96 -3.01 -1.22
C SER A 162 -15.53 -3.18 -0.73
N PHE A 163 -14.70 -3.78 -1.57
CA PHE A 163 -13.27 -3.94 -1.33
C PHE A 163 -12.58 -2.59 -1.12
N SER A 164 -11.73 -2.50 -0.11
CA SER A 164 -10.92 -1.31 0.13
C SER A 164 -9.46 -1.53 -0.24
N THR A 165 -8.83 -2.53 0.36
CA THR A 165 -7.41 -2.85 0.10
C THR A 165 -7.07 -4.25 0.60
N PHE A 166 -5.89 -4.74 0.23
CA PHE A 166 -5.30 -5.92 0.83
C PHE A 166 -3.80 -5.74 1.11
N ALA A 167 -3.25 -6.55 2.00
CA ALA A 167 -1.82 -6.65 2.28
C ALA A 167 -1.39 -8.12 2.34
N LEU A 168 -0.28 -8.46 1.67
CA LEU A 168 0.33 -9.78 1.72
C LEU A 168 1.28 -9.87 2.92
N ASN A 169 1.34 -11.02 3.57
CA ASN A 169 2.40 -11.30 4.54
C ASN A 169 3.75 -11.44 3.84
N ASN A 170 4.84 -11.49 4.61
CA ASN A 170 6.21 -11.52 4.07
C ASN A 170 6.47 -12.70 3.13
N THR A 171 5.88 -13.86 3.41
CA THR A 171 6.03 -15.08 2.59
C THR A 171 5.05 -15.15 1.43
N LYS A 172 4.11 -14.20 1.35
CA LYS A 172 3.02 -14.13 0.38
C LYS A 172 2.10 -15.36 0.34
N THR A 173 2.11 -16.14 1.43
CA THR A 173 1.23 -17.31 1.60
C THR A 173 -0.14 -16.95 2.13
N LYS A 174 -0.26 -15.75 2.74
CA LYS A 174 -1.52 -15.21 3.28
C LYS A 174 -1.71 -13.78 2.85
N VAL A 175 -2.96 -13.39 2.70
CA VAL A 175 -3.39 -12.01 2.43
C VAL A 175 -4.41 -11.58 3.48
N ALA A 176 -4.23 -10.37 4.02
CA ALA A 176 -5.23 -9.68 4.82
C ALA A 176 -6.02 -8.75 3.91
N ILE A 177 -7.35 -8.83 3.94
CA ILE A 177 -8.26 -8.05 3.10
C ILE A 177 -9.13 -7.21 4.02
N GLY A 178 -9.23 -5.92 3.72
CA GLY A 178 -10.14 -4.98 4.36
C GLY A 178 -11.14 -4.43 3.36
N ASP A 179 -12.34 -4.21 3.85
CA ASP A 179 -13.48 -3.71 3.12
C ASP A 179 -14.13 -2.50 3.82
N GLU A 180 -15.31 -2.10 3.36
CA GLU A 180 -16.05 -0.96 3.94
C GLU A 180 -16.65 -1.25 5.33
N SER A 181 -16.73 -2.51 5.78
CA SER A 181 -17.20 -2.85 7.12
C SER A 181 -16.15 -2.67 8.22
N GLY A 182 -14.88 -2.48 7.84
CA GLY A 182 -13.74 -2.47 8.77
C GLY A 182 -13.28 -3.86 9.23
N ALA A 183 -13.99 -4.92 8.85
CA ALA A 183 -13.56 -6.29 9.13
C ALA A 183 -12.32 -6.65 8.29
N ILE A 184 -11.42 -7.45 8.87
CA ILE A 184 -10.26 -7.99 8.19
C ILE A 184 -10.45 -9.47 7.95
N LYS A 185 -10.34 -9.94 6.71
CA LYS A 185 -10.34 -11.36 6.38
C LYS A 185 -8.92 -11.80 6.08
N ILE A 186 -8.49 -12.90 6.66
CA ILE A 186 -7.20 -13.53 6.37
C ILE A 186 -7.47 -14.72 5.47
N VAL A 187 -6.84 -14.73 4.32
CA VAL A 187 -7.09 -15.70 3.25
C VAL A 187 -5.77 -16.36 2.85
N ASP A 188 -5.82 -17.68 2.64
CA ASP A 188 -4.73 -18.46 2.03
C ASP A 188 -4.61 -18.09 0.55
N THR A 189 -3.44 -17.63 0.10
CA THR A 189 -3.25 -17.14 -1.26
C THR A 189 -3.24 -18.25 -2.30
N LYS A 190 -2.95 -19.51 -1.91
CA LYS A 190 -2.86 -20.65 -2.84
C LYS A 190 -4.23 -21.13 -3.30
N ASN A 191 -5.23 -21.11 -2.41
CA ASN A 191 -6.53 -21.72 -2.69
C ASN A 191 -7.73 -20.79 -2.44
N GLY A 192 -7.50 -19.57 -1.92
CA GLY A 192 -8.55 -18.60 -1.64
C GLY A 192 -9.41 -18.95 -0.41
N LYS A 193 -8.97 -19.88 0.44
CA LYS A 193 -9.70 -20.25 1.66
C LYS A 193 -9.59 -19.14 2.71
N ILE A 194 -10.73 -18.71 3.25
CA ILE A 194 -10.75 -17.80 4.40
C ILE A 194 -10.28 -18.59 5.63
N LEU A 195 -9.18 -18.16 6.22
CA LEU A 195 -8.59 -18.76 7.41
C LEU A 195 -9.13 -18.16 8.69
N ASN A 196 -9.40 -16.85 8.67
CA ASN A 196 -9.95 -16.12 9.82
C ASN A 196 -10.66 -14.84 9.38
N LYS A 197 -11.58 -14.35 10.23
CA LYS A 197 -12.25 -13.05 10.11
C LYS A 197 -12.12 -12.30 11.42
N ILE A 198 -11.48 -11.14 11.40
CA ILE A 198 -11.28 -10.27 12.56
C ILE A 198 -12.34 -9.17 12.50
N ILE A 199 -13.23 -9.15 13.49
CA ILE A 199 -14.25 -8.11 13.70
C ILE A 199 -13.93 -7.50 15.05
N ALA A 200 -13.13 -6.43 15.06
CA ALA A 200 -12.57 -5.91 16.29
C ALA A 200 -12.82 -4.40 16.45
N TYR A 201 -11.77 -3.65 16.77
CA TYR A 201 -11.81 -2.24 17.15
C TYR A 201 -12.28 -1.30 16.03
N ASN A 202 -11.84 -1.58 14.79
CA ASN A 202 -12.24 -0.81 13.60
C ASN A 202 -13.66 -1.19 13.18
N LYS A 203 -14.54 -0.19 13.00
CA LYS A 203 -15.97 -0.37 12.71
C LYS A 203 -16.43 0.31 11.44
N ASP A 204 -15.48 0.78 10.62
CA ASP A 204 -15.76 1.55 9.41
C ASP A 204 -14.70 1.22 8.34
N LYS A 205 -14.88 1.71 7.13
CA LYS A 205 -14.07 1.45 5.94
C LYS A 205 -12.58 1.39 6.25
N THR A 206 -11.96 0.30 5.87
CA THR A 206 -10.50 0.14 5.90
C THR A 206 -9.86 1.13 4.92
N LEU A 207 -8.97 1.99 5.41
CA LEU A 207 -8.21 2.93 4.59
C LEU A 207 -6.82 2.36 4.25
N THR A 208 -6.22 1.64 5.19
CA THR A 208 -4.86 1.11 5.03
C THR A 208 -4.69 -0.21 5.76
N LEU A 209 -3.87 -1.08 5.18
CA LEU A 209 -3.42 -2.35 5.78
C LEU A 209 -1.93 -2.54 5.54
N ASP A 210 -1.21 -3.02 6.55
CA ASP A 210 0.08 -3.68 6.38
C ASP A 210 0.10 -5.01 7.14
N TYR A 211 0.88 -5.97 6.65
CA TYR A 211 0.93 -7.31 7.16
C TYR A 211 2.39 -7.78 7.25
N GLN A 212 2.90 -7.85 8.47
CA GLN A 212 4.27 -8.26 8.75
C GLN A 212 4.29 -9.50 9.63
N LYS A 213 4.91 -10.58 9.17
CA LYS A 213 4.94 -11.87 9.87
C LYS A 213 3.52 -12.34 10.24
N ASN A 214 3.15 -12.25 11.53
CA ASN A 214 1.85 -12.65 12.07
C ASN A 214 1.02 -11.48 12.62
N LEU A 215 1.45 -10.23 12.38
CA LEU A 215 0.72 -9.03 12.80
C LEU A 215 0.18 -8.26 11.59
N ILE A 216 -1.02 -7.76 11.76
CA ILE A 216 -1.74 -6.93 10.78
C ILE A 216 -2.06 -5.60 11.45
N ILE A 217 -1.70 -4.48 10.80
CA ILE A 217 -2.17 -3.16 11.19
C ILE A 217 -3.29 -2.73 10.24
N ASN A 218 -4.38 -2.23 10.82
CA ASN A 218 -5.53 -1.67 10.09
C ASN A 218 -5.80 -0.25 10.56
N GLY A 219 -5.84 0.70 9.62
CA GLY A 219 -6.39 2.03 9.84
C GLY A 219 -7.70 2.20 9.10
N SER A 220 -8.70 2.82 9.75
CA SER A 220 -10.06 2.97 9.19
C SER A 220 -10.59 4.40 9.28
N SER A 221 -11.69 4.66 8.55
CA SER A 221 -12.30 5.99 8.46
C SER A 221 -12.93 6.48 9.75
N ASP A 222 -13.13 5.62 10.76
CA ASP A 222 -13.47 6.00 12.12
C ASP A 222 -12.27 6.56 12.94
N LYS A 223 -11.14 6.84 12.26
CA LYS A 223 -9.86 7.34 12.82
C LYS A 223 -9.18 6.36 13.79
N LYS A 224 -9.60 5.10 13.79
CA LYS A 224 -9.00 4.08 14.65
C LYS A 224 -7.91 3.30 13.92
N ILE A 225 -6.91 2.92 14.68
CA ILE A 225 -5.85 2.02 14.26
C ILE A 225 -5.86 0.82 15.21
N GLY A 226 -5.93 -0.37 14.62
CA GLY A 226 -5.83 -1.63 15.35
C GLY A 226 -4.64 -2.44 14.83
N ILE A 227 -3.91 -3.09 15.74
CA ILE A 227 -2.92 -4.10 15.41
C ILE A 227 -3.38 -5.42 16.00
N TYR A 228 -3.48 -6.42 15.15
CA TYR A 228 -4.05 -7.74 15.47
C TYR A 228 -3.08 -8.85 15.10
N THR A 229 -3.13 -9.94 15.85
CA THR A 229 -2.53 -11.20 15.39
C THR A 229 -3.42 -11.84 14.31
N GLU A 230 -2.89 -12.79 13.57
CA GLU A 230 -3.67 -13.60 12.61
C GLU A 230 -4.89 -14.32 13.26
N ASN A 231 -4.81 -14.63 14.56
CA ASN A 231 -5.90 -15.24 15.29
C ASN A 231 -6.96 -14.23 15.78
N GLY A 232 -6.79 -12.95 15.46
CA GLY A 232 -7.73 -11.90 15.85
C GLY A 232 -7.48 -11.28 17.22
N ASN A 233 -6.47 -11.71 17.96
CA ASN A 233 -6.14 -11.10 19.24
C ASN A 233 -5.63 -9.67 19.04
N GLU A 234 -6.29 -8.72 19.68
CA GLU A 234 -5.90 -7.32 19.69
C GLU A 234 -4.59 -7.13 20.46
N LYS A 235 -3.62 -6.48 19.84
CA LYS A 235 -2.34 -6.12 20.45
C LYS A 235 -2.25 -4.65 20.80
N VAL A 236 -2.71 -3.80 19.88
CA VAL A 236 -2.64 -2.34 20.01
C VAL A 236 -3.89 -1.73 19.42
N THR A 237 -4.46 -0.75 20.11
CA THR A 237 -5.49 0.13 19.57
C THR A 237 -5.19 1.56 19.95
N ILE A 238 -5.28 2.45 18.98
CA ILE A 238 -5.16 3.89 19.19
C ILE A 238 -6.16 4.62 18.30
N LYS A 239 -6.45 5.89 18.66
CA LYS A 239 -7.22 6.80 17.84
C LYS A 239 -6.30 7.87 17.31
N ALA A 240 -6.24 8.04 15.99
CA ALA A 240 -5.53 9.14 15.36
C ALA A 240 -6.34 10.44 15.47
N LYS A 241 -5.69 11.58 15.27
CA LYS A 241 -6.35 12.88 15.21
C LYS A 241 -7.05 13.11 13.87
N PHE A 242 -6.60 12.42 12.83
CA PHE A 242 -7.12 12.50 11.46
C PHE A 242 -7.28 11.11 10.84
N LEU A 243 -7.75 11.02 9.59
CA LEU A 243 -7.92 9.78 8.84
C LEU A 243 -6.55 9.12 8.57
N PRO A 244 -6.32 7.88 9.03
CA PRO A 244 -5.04 7.20 8.84
C PRO A 244 -4.97 6.53 7.46
N TYR A 245 -4.75 7.33 6.41
CA TYR A 245 -4.65 6.81 5.04
C TYR A 245 -3.41 5.93 4.81
N ALA A 246 -2.43 6.00 5.70
CA ALA A 246 -1.24 5.17 5.62
C ALA A 246 -0.81 4.69 7.01
N ALA A 247 -0.45 3.40 7.08
CA ALA A 247 0.12 2.75 8.27
C ALA A 247 1.10 1.67 7.85
N ALA A 248 2.12 1.41 8.69
CA ALA A 248 3.11 0.38 8.45
C ALA A 248 3.64 -0.21 9.76
N LEU A 249 3.95 -1.51 9.75
CA LEU A 249 4.62 -2.24 10.83
C LEU A 249 6.12 -2.36 10.54
N SER A 250 6.96 -2.18 11.55
CA SER A 250 8.39 -2.44 11.41
C SER A 250 8.67 -3.94 11.18
N PRO A 251 9.73 -4.30 10.47
CA PRO A 251 10.09 -5.70 10.26
C PRO A 251 10.40 -6.47 11.55
N LYS A 252 10.79 -5.75 12.62
CA LYS A 252 11.02 -6.33 13.95
C LYS A 252 9.76 -6.47 14.79
N LEU A 253 8.64 -5.81 14.39
CA LEU A 253 7.38 -5.72 15.11
C LEU A 253 7.48 -5.00 16.47
N ASP A 254 8.48 -4.17 16.65
CA ASP A 254 8.75 -3.36 17.83
C ASP A 254 8.16 -1.95 17.74
N THR A 255 7.96 -1.47 16.51
CA THR A 255 7.40 -0.15 16.22
C THR A 255 6.37 -0.21 15.08
N PHE A 256 5.54 0.82 15.01
CA PHE A 256 4.64 1.05 13.88
C PHE A 256 4.53 2.54 13.60
N ALA A 257 4.23 2.87 12.35
CA ALA A 257 4.08 4.24 11.87
C ALA A 257 2.67 4.45 11.29
N ILE A 258 2.08 5.61 11.52
CA ILE A 258 0.74 5.97 11.00
C ILE A 258 0.72 7.43 10.56
N GLN A 259 -0.05 7.75 9.52
CA GLN A 259 -0.52 9.13 9.32
C GLN A 259 -1.43 9.49 10.50
N TYR A 260 -1.15 10.62 11.17
CA TYR A 260 -1.72 10.86 12.48
C TYR A 260 -2.65 12.08 12.56
N ASP A 261 -2.31 13.17 11.88
CA ASP A 261 -3.00 14.47 12.00
C ASP A 261 -3.24 15.12 10.63
N GLU A 262 -3.99 16.23 10.65
CA GLU A 262 -4.37 17.01 9.46
C GLU A 262 -3.19 17.72 8.79
N GLN A 263 -2.06 17.86 9.48
CA GLN A 263 -0.81 18.39 8.93
C GLN A 263 -0.04 17.31 8.16
N ASN A 264 -0.64 16.14 7.95
CA ASN A 264 -0.06 14.98 7.27
C ASN A 264 1.22 14.43 7.94
N ASN A 265 1.39 14.70 9.24
CA ASN A 265 2.50 14.16 9.98
C ASN A 265 2.35 12.65 10.17
N ILE A 266 3.48 11.96 10.08
CA ILE A 266 3.56 10.55 10.44
C ILE A 266 4.05 10.46 11.87
N LYS A 267 3.33 9.72 12.74
CA LYS A 267 3.81 9.36 14.07
C LYS A 267 4.30 7.93 14.09
N VAL A 268 5.46 7.76 14.70
CA VAL A 268 6.04 6.46 14.99
C VAL A 268 5.85 6.15 16.47
N PHE A 269 5.29 4.99 16.75
CA PHE A 269 5.05 4.49 18.10
C PHE A 269 5.82 3.20 18.34
N SER A 270 6.20 2.94 19.58
CA SER A 270 6.54 1.57 19.99
C SER A 270 5.28 0.70 19.98
N ILE A 271 5.45 -0.63 19.92
CA ILE A 271 4.32 -1.57 20.03
C ILE A 271 3.58 -1.47 21.39
N TYR A 272 4.16 -0.78 22.36
CA TYR A 272 3.56 -0.47 23.67
C TYR A 272 2.87 0.90 23.71
N LYS A 273 2.53 1.49 22.55
CA LYS A 273 1.84 2.78 22.37
C LYS A 273 2.65 4.02 22.80
N LYS A 274 3.95 3.88 23.13
CA LYS A 274 4.80 5.04 23.45
C LYS A 274 5.11 5.80 22.17
N PRO A 275 4.80 7.11 22.06
CA PRO A 275 5.21 7.91 20.92
C PRO A 275 6.73 8.09 20.93
N LEU A 276 7.37 7.84 19.79
CA LEU A 276 8.82 7.91 19.63
C LEU A 276 9.22 9.10 18.76
N TYR A 277 8.62 9.21 17.57
CA TYR A 277 8.99 10.23 16.58
C TYR A 277 7.77 10.82 15.90
N THR A 278 7.92 12.07 15.43
CA THR A 278 6.99 12.72 14.50
C THR A 278 7.76 13.09 13.24
N LEU A 279 7.40 12.50 12.09
CA LEU A 279 8.01 12.77 10.80
C LEU A 279 7.20 13.86 10.12
N LYS A 280 7.85 15.00 9.80
CA LYS A 280 7.21 16.19 9.24
C LYS A 280 7.75 16.50 7.84
N GLY A 281 6.88 16.69 6.86
CA GLY A 281 7.35 17.07 5.51
C GLY A 281 6.38 16.78 4.37
N HIS A 282 5.32 16.00 4.58
CA HIS A 282 4.25 15.83 3.59
C HIS A 282 3.36 17.06 3.53
N THR A 283 3.03 17.47 2.31
CA THR A 283 2.14 18.61 2.02
C THR A 283 0.71 18.17 1.74
N MET A 284 0.50 16.89 1.42
CA MET A 284 -0.81 16.28 1.16
C MET A 284 -0.98 14.99 1.95
N ALA A 285 -2.23 14.54 2.09
CA ALA A 285 -2.54 13.27 2.71
C ALA A 285 -1.83 12.10 2.00
N LEU A 286 -1.39 11.12 2.77
CA LEU A 286 -0.58 10.02 2.26
C LEU A 286 -1.44 9.02 1.47
N ASN A 287 -0.86 8.50 0.40
CA ASN A 287 -1.40 7.36 -0.35
C ASN A 287 -0.81 6.02 0.12
N GLY A 288 0.24 6.04 0.93
CA GLY A 288 0.84 4.84 1.49
C GLY A 288 2.18 5.06 2.16
N MET A 289 2.59 4.08 2.95
CA MET A 289 3.93 4.01 3.54
C MET A 289 4.36 2.55 3.77
N LYS A 290 5.66 2.36 3.91
CA LYS A 290 6.24 1.07 4.28
C LYS A 290 7.58 1.26 4.99
N TYR A 291 7.88 0.38 5.95
CA TYR A 291 9.24 0.27 6.45
C TYR A 291 10.14 -0.37 5.38
N LEU A 292 11.28 0.25 5.11
CA LEU A 292 12.35 -0.29 4.25
C LEU A 292 13.23 -1.25 5.05
N ASP A 293 13.49 -0.87 6.28
CA ASP A 293 14.20 -1.64 7.32
C ASP A 293 13.77 -1.16 8.72
N LYS A 294 14.49 -1.57 9.76
CA LYS A 294 14.17 -1.15 11.14
C LYS A 294 14.27 0.36 11.37
N ASN A 295 15.07 1.09 10.57
CA ASN A 295 15.42 2.49 10.77
C ASN A 295 14.97 3.41 9.64
N GLN A 296 14.39 2.87 8.56
CA GLN A 296 13.97 3.66 7.42
C GLN A 296 12.52 3.39 7.02
N ILE A 297 11.83 4.47 6.69
CA ILE A 297 10.45 4.44 6.19
C ILE A 297 10.42 5.15 4.83
N ILE A 298 9.72 4.59 3.87
CA ILE A 298 9.27 5.28 2.66
C ILE A 298 7.79 5.58 2.79
N SER A 299 7.41 6.80 2.45
CA SER A 299 6.00 7.22 2.37
C SER A 299 5.77 8.05 1.12
N PHE A 300 4.55 8.07 0.62
CA PHE A 300 4.20 8.89 -0.52
C PHE A 300 2.79 9.47 -0.38
N SER A 301 2.65 10.68 -0.92
CA SER A 301 1.41 11.40 -1.13
C SER A 301 1.22 11.65 -2.63
N PRO A 302 0.13 12.25 -3.10
CA PRO A 302 0.03 12.70 -4.47
C PRO A 302 1.17 13.63 -4.89
N ALA A 303 1.69 14.48 -3.99
CA ALA A 303 2.69 15.49 -4.31
C ALA A 303 4.14 14.98 -4.27
N GLU A 304 4.45 14.04 -3.36
CA GLU A 304 5.85 13.68 -3.11
C GLU A 304 6.05 12.27 -2.59
N ILE A 305 7.27 11.74 -2.78
CA ILE A 305 7.79 10.54 -2.13
C ILE A 305 8.90 10.97 -1.17
N ILE A 306 8.83 10.49 0.08
CA ILE A 306 9.81 10.83 1.11
C ILE A 306 10.39 9.55 1.72
N ILE A 307 11.71 9.54 1.87
CA ILE A 307 12.45 8.54 2.65
C ILE A 307 12.88 9.19 3.96
N TRP A 308 12.56 8.54 5.06
CA TRP A 308 12.85 8.98 6.41
C TRP A 308 13.90 8.08 7.03
N LYS A 309 14.76 8.67 7.90
CA LYS A 309 15.63 7.92 8.77
C LYS A 309 15.20 8.19 10.21
N ILE A 310 14.64 7.18 10.86
CA ILE A 310 14.32 7.21 12.27
C ILE A 310 15.57 6.80 13.05
N LYS A 311 15.92 7.56 14.08
CA LYS A 311 17.08 7.25 14.93
C LYS A 311 16.74 6.07 15.85
N GLU A 312 17.75 5.29 16.16
CA GLU A 312 17.67 4.29 17.23
C GLU A 312 17.54 4.97 18.59
#